data_47ce83cbbadc3dee5bb61b92fbb4b71a
#
_entry.id   47ce83cbbadc3dee5bb61b92fbb4b71a
#
_cell.length_a   1.000
_cell.length_b   1.000
_cell.length_c   1.000
_cell.angle_alpha   90.00
_cell.angle_beta   90.00
_cell.angle_gamma   90.00
#
_symmetry.space_group_name_H-M   'P 1'
#
loop_
_entity.id
_entity.type
_entity.pdbx_description
1 polymer ?
#
loop_
_entity_poly.entity_id
_entity_poly.type
_entity_poly.pdbx_seq_one_letter_code
_entity_poly.pdbx_strand_id
1 'polypeptide(L)'
;FQDPYASLNPRMTVSDIIGEPLDIYHLYEGKERQERIYELLNTVGLGKDHASRYPHEFSGGQRQRVGIARALAVNPDFVVCDEPISALDVSIQAQVVNMLEDLQASLGLTYLFIAHDLSMVRHISQKVGVMYLGSLVEFAETEELYEQTLHPYTKALMSAVPELDPAISKTKKPVMLQGDVPSPIDTPVGCKFASRCPYATKRCHEERPIFRNVGNEHYVACHLVE
;
A
#
# COMPACT_ATOMS: atom_id res chain seq x y z
N PHE A 1 8.78 -1.76 4.03
CA PHE A 1 8.46 -3.02 4.74
C PHE A 1 7.30 -2.77 5.71
N GLN A 2 6.46 -3.80 5.93
CA GLN A 2 5.22 -3.75 6.70
C GLN A 2 5.40 -3.33 8.17
N ASP A 3 6.44 -3.82 8.83
CA ASP A 3 6.74 -3.50 10.23
C ASP A 3 8.06 -2.73 10.35
N PRO A 4 8.03 -1.44 10.72
CA PRO A 4 9.23 -0.65 10.92
C PRO A 4 10.10 -1.13 12.08
N TYR A 5 9.56 -1.89 13.05
CA TYR A 5 10.34 -2.50 14.13
C TYR A 5 11.13 -3.72 13.65
N ALA A 6 10.48 -4.64 12.93
CA ALA A 6 11.10 -5.85 12.45
C ALA A 6 12.04 -5.61 11.26
N SER A 7 11.83 -4.53 10.51
CA SER A 7 12.60 -4.23 9.29
C SER A 7 13.97 -3.59 9.53
N LEU A 8 14.22 -3.07 10.72
CA LEU A 8 15.49 -2.43 11.09
C LEU A 8 16.26 -3.31 12.07
N ASN A 9 17.52 -3.62 11.76
CA ASN A 9 18.35 -4.38 12.67
C ASN A 9 18.65 -3.55 13.94
N PRO A 10 18.22 -4.00 15.14
CA PRO A 10 18.33 -3.22 16.37
C PRO A 10 19.78 -3.05 16.87
N ARG A 11 20.72 -3.80 16.29
CA ARG A 11 22.16 -3.75 16.64
C ARG A 11 22.97 -2.81 15.75
N MET A 12 22.37 -2.28 14.70
CA MET A 12 22.99 -1.34 13.77
C MET A 12 22.58 0.08 14.09
N THR A 13 23.49 1.03 13.87
CA THR A 13 23.14 2.45 13.90
C THR A 13 22.29 2.82 12.67
N VAL A 14 21.59 3.94 12.74
CA VAL A 14 20.83 4.47 11.59
C VAL A 14 21.75 4.70 10.39
N SER A 15 22.98 5.18 10.61
CA SER A 15 23.99 5.32 9.56
C SER A 15 24.33 4.00 8.89
N ASP A 16 24.48 2.93 9.68
CA ASP A 16 24.76 1.60 9.13
C ASP A 16 23.58 1.06 8.33
N ILE A 17 22.35 1.21 8.85
CA ILE A 17 21.11 0.74 8.20
C ILE A 17 20.87 1.43 6.85
N ILE A 18 21.05 2.76 6.78
CA ILE A 18 20.89 3.51 5.53
C ILE A 18 22.06 3.26 4.59
N GLY A 19 23.26 3.07 5.14
CA GLY A 19 24.47 2.82 4.39
C GLY A 19 24.60 1.40 3.86
N GLU A 20 23.93 0.41 4.45
CA GLU A 20 24.03 -0.99 4.03
C GLU A 20 23.78 -1.20 2.52
N PRO A 21 22.70 -0.67 1.89
CA PRO A 21 22.54 -0.79 0.45
C PRO A 21 23.62 -0.03 -0.34
N LEU A 22 24.16 1.07 0.16
CA LEU A 22 25.27 1.76 -0.50
C LEU A 22 26.51 0.89 -0.55
N ASP A 23 26.80 0.17 0.53
CA ASP A 23 27.94 -0.75 0.64
C ASP A 23 27.76 -1.98 -0.25
N ILE A 24 26.55 -2.58 -0.27
CA ILE A 24 26.24 -3.76 -1.09
C ILE A 24 26.40 -3.47 -2.59
N TYR A 25 25.95 -2.30 -3.03
CA TYR A 25 26.00 -1.89 -4.44
C TYR A 25 27.27 -1.10 -4.79
N HIS A 26 28.18 -0.87 -3.85
CA HIS A 26 29.44 -0.12 -4.04
C HIS A 26 29.23 1.27 -4.66
N LEU A 27 28.22 2.00 -4.19
CA LEU A 27 27.81 3.28 -4.81
C LEU A 27 28.64 4.46 -4.33
N TYR A 28 29.04 4.46 -3.04
CA TYR A 28 29.78 5.55 -2.42
C TYR A 28 30.77 4.99 -1.39
N GLU A 29 31.90 5.70 -1.19
CA GLU A 29 32.91 5.29 -0.22
C GLU A 29 33.32 6.45 0.71
N GLY A 30 33.83 6.12 1.88
CA GLY A 30 34.44 7.04 2.83
C GLY A 30 33.56 8.25 3.14
N LYS A 31 34.06 9.45 2.82
CA LYS A 31 33.39 10.71 3.13
C LYS A 31 32.10 10.91 2.29
N GLU A 32 32.11 10.51 1.03
CA GLU A 32 30.95 10.64 0.13
C GLU A 32 29.77 9.79 0.61
N ARG A 33 30.05 8.58 1.08
CA ARG A 33 29.05 7.70 1.71
C ARG A 33 28.37 8.39 2.90
N GLN A 34 29.16 9.01 3.77
CA GLN A 34 28.65 9.68 4.95
C GLN A 34 27.82 10.92 4.60
N GLU A 35 28.25 11.69 3.62
CA GLU A 35 27.52 12.84 3.10
C GLU A 35 26.18 12.40 2.50
N ARG A 36 26.17 11.33 1.70
CA ARG A 36 24.93 10.76 1.14
C ARG A 36 23.96 10.29 2.22
N ILE A 37 24.42 9.65 3.28
CA ILE A 37 23.56 9.27 4.41
C ILE A 37 22.91 10.51 5.06
N TYR A 38 23.67 11.58 5.25
CA TYR A 38 23.14 12.82 5.82
C TYR A 38 22.12 13.50 4.90
N GLU A 39 22.31 13.46 3.59
CA GLU A 39 21.32 13.93 2.61
C GLU A 39 20.02 13.12 2.71
N LEU A 40 20.13 11.79 2.74
CA LEU A 40 18.97 10.90 2.87
C LEU A 40 18.19 11.12 4.16
N LEU A 41 18.91 11.30 5.30
CA LEU A 41 18.26 11.66 6.56
C LEU A 41 17.50 12.99 6.45
N ASN A 42 18.13 14.01 5.89
CA ASN A 42 17.50 15.31 5.70
C ASN A 42 16.26 15.21 4.77
N THR A 43 16.34 14.43 3.71
CA THR A 43 15.25 14.19 2.74
C THR A 43 14.00 13.61 3.42
N VAL A 44 14.15 12.78 4.45
CA VAL A 44 13.04 12.25 5.24
C VAL A 44 12.73 13.05 6.50
N GLY A 45 13.31 14.25 6.66
CA GLY A 45 13.08 15.16 7.79
C GLY A 45 13.72 14.70 9.10
N LEU A 46 14.84 13.99 9.03
CA LEU A 46 15.67 13.62 10.18
C LEU A 46 16.99 14.39 10.19
N GLY A 47 17.47 14.75 11.38
CA GLY A 47 18.74 15.45 11.53
C GLY A 47 19.97 14.55 11.43
N LYS A 48 21.14 15.13 11.13
CA LYS A 48 22.44 14.41 11.07
C LYS A 48 22.81 13.74 12.39
N ASP A 49 22.37 14.31 13.53
CA ASP A 49 22.58 13.75 14.87
C ASP A 49 21.87 12.42 15.09
N HIS A 50 20.88 12.09 14.27
CA HIS A 50 20.20 10.79 14.28
C HIS A 50 21.06 9.66 13.70
N ALA A 51 22.09 9.94 12.90
CA ALA A 51 22.89 8.94 12.21
C ALA A 51 23.58 7.94 13.15
N SER A 52 24.01 8.41 14.35
CA SER A 52 24.71 7.58 15.34
C SER A 52 23.80 6.85 16.32
N ARG A 53 22.46 7.09 16.26
CA ARG A 53 21.49 6.48 17.16
C ARG A 53 21.06 5.10 16.67
N TYR A 54 20.48 4.34 17.59
CA TYR A 54 19.94 3.01 17.32
C TYR A 54 18.42 3.06 17.11
N PRO A 55 17.81 2.10 16.37
CA PRO A 55 16.37 2.08 16.09
C PRO A 55 15.49 2.16 17.34
N HIS A 56 15.89 1.59 18.47
CA HIS A 56 15.10 1.61 19.70
C HIS A 56 14.97 3.01 20.34
N GLU A 57 15.81 3.98 19.94
CA GLU A 57 15.74 5.36 20.40
C GLU A 57 14.74 6.24 19.63
N PHE A 58 14.05 5.66 18.62
CA PHE A 58 13.16 6.36 17.72
C PHE A 58 11.69 5.99 17.95
N SER A 59 10.79 6.94 17.69
CA SER A 59 9.35 6.67 17.58
C SER A 59 9.03 5.80 16.35
N GLY A 60 7.84 5.22 16.28
CA GLY A 60 7.40 4.42 15.13
C GLY A 60 7.51 5.18 13.80
N GLY A 61 7.03 6.42 13.76
CA GLY A 61 7.12 7.28 12.57
C GLY A 61 8.55 7.63 12.18
N GLN A 62 9.45 7.84 13.14
CA GLN A 62 10.86 8.08 12.84
C GLN A 62 11.54 6.83 12.28
N ARG A 63 11.23 5.63 12.81
CA ARG A 63 11.72 4.36 12.25
C ARG A 63 11.24 4.15 10.82
N GLN A 64 9.97 4.47 10.54
CA GLN A 64 9.45 4.42 9.18
C GLN A 64 10.22 5.33 8.23
N ARG A 65 10.55 6.56 8.65
CA ARG A 65 11.39 7.50 7.89
C ARG A 65 12.79 6.95 7.62
N VAL A 66 13.41 6.27 8.60
CA VAL A 66 14.70 5.56 8.40
C VAL A 66 14.57 4.46 7.36
N GLY A 67 13.48 3.66 7.41
CA GLY A 67 13.20 2.63 6.41
C GLY A 67 13.01 3.19 5.00
N ILE A 68 12.35 4.35 4.87
CA ILE A 68 12.20 5.06 3.60
C ILE A 68 13.55 5.60 3.12
N ALA A 69 14.35 6.23 3.98
CA ALA A 69 15.69 6.71 3.63
C ALA A 69 16.59 5.57 3.12
N ARG A 70 16.52 4.39 3.75
CA ARG A 70 17.23 3.18 3.30
C ARG A 70 16.79 2.74 1.90
N ALA A 71 15.47 2.76 1.63
CA ALA A 71 14.95 2.40 0.31
C ALA A 71 15.39 3.37 -0.79
N LEU A 72 15.52 4.66 -0.46
CA LEU A 72 15.99 5.70 -1.39
C LEU A 72 17.50 5.71 -1.61
N ALA A 73 18.28 4.98 -0.82
CA ALA A 73 19.73 5.02 -0.86
C ALA A 73 20.32 4.67 -2.24
N VAL A 74 19.69 3.74 -2.96
CA VAL A 74 20.11 3.26 -4.28
C VAL A 74 19.52 4.06 -5.46
N ASN A 75 18.90 5.22 -5.22
CA ASN A 75 18.23 6.05 -6.22
C ASN A 75 17.25 5.25 -7.10
N PRO A 76 16.23 4.61 -6.52
CA PRO A 76 15.28 3.78 -7.27
C PRO A 76 14.34 4.64 -8.12
N ASP A 77 13.91 4.10 -9.27
CA ASP A 77 12.78 4.65 -10.06
C ASP A 77 11.42 4.14 -9.54
N PHE A 78 11.43 2.99 -8.86
CA PHE A 78 10.23 2.29 -8.40
C PHE A 78 10.41 1.80 -6.94
N VAL A 79 9.41 2.09 -6.10
CA VAL A 79 9.41 1.70 -4.68
C VAL A 79 8.14 0.92 -4.33
N VAL A 80 8.28 -0.24 -3.68
CA VAL A 80 7.17 -1.00 -3.10
C VAL A 80 6.96 -0.56 -1.66
N CYS A 81 5.82 0.04 -1.40
CA CYS A 81 5.37 0.45 -0.07
C CYS A 81 4.37 -0.58 0.47
N ASP A 82 4.87 -1.58 1.21
CA ASP A 82 4.05 -2.65 1.77
C ASP A 82 3.53 -2.24 3.16
N GLU A 83 2.26 -1.89 3.24
CA GLU A 83 1.57 -1.36 4.43
C GLU A 83 2.37 -0.30 5.21
N PRO A 84 2.88 0.76 4.55
CA PRO A 84 3.90 1.64 5.14
C PRO A 84 3.40 2.48 6.32
N ILE A 85 2.12 2.46 6.62
CA ILE A 85 1.47 3.28 7.66
C ILE A 85 0.65 2.48 8.67
N SER A 86 0.51 1.16 8.50
CA SER A 86 -0.43 0.32 9.28
C SER A 86 -0.14 0.30 10.80
N ALA A 87 1.12 0.44 11.20
CA ALA A 87 1.56 0.41 12.60
C ALA A 87 1.70 1.82 13.23
N LEU A 88 1.18 2.87 12.58
CA LEU A 88 1.36 4.26 13.00
C LEU A 88 0.03 4.89 13.45
N ASP A 89 0.11 5.87 14.37
CA ASP A 89 -1.04 6.70 14.74
C ASP A 89 -1.50 7.57 13.56
N VAL A 90 -2.81 7.86 13.49
CA VAL A 90 -3.45 8.59 12.37
C VAL A 90 -2.73 9.89 11.99
N SER A 91 -2.29 10.68 12.98
CA SER A 91 -1.57 11.93 12.72
C SER A 91 -0.18 11.69 12.10
N ILE A 92 0.49 10.61 12.47
CA ILE A 92 1.79 10.22 11.91
C ILE A 92 1.62 9.59 10.53
N GLN A 93 0.53 8.83 10.32
CA GLN A 93 0.18 8.30 8.99
C GLN A 93 0.10 9.42 7.95
N ALA A 94 -0.66 10.49 8.25
CA ALA A 94 -0.78 11.64 7.36
C ALA A 94 0.58 12.30 7.04
N GLN A 95 1.46 12.44 8.05
CA GLN A 95 2.80 12.99 7.84
C GLN A 95 3.67 12.12 6.92
N VAL A 96 3.57 10.78 7.04
CA VAL A 96 4.34 9.85 6.21
C VAL A 96 3.80 9.85 4.77
N VAL A 97 2.48 9.93 4.59
CA VAL A 97 1.86 9.99 3.25
C VAL A 97 2.24 11.29 2.55
N ASN A 98 2.09 12.45 3.19
CA ASN A 98 2.50 13.73 2.61
C ASN A 98 3.99 13.72 2.22
N MET A 99 4.86 13.15 3.08
CA MET A 99 6.28 13.00 2.76
C MET A 99 6.50 12.10 1.54
N LEU A 100 5.75 11.01 1.37
CA LEU A 100 5.85 10.14 0.19
C LEU A 100 5.39 10.86 -1.08
N GLU A 101 4.36 11.70 -1.01
CA GLU A 101 3.91 12.54 -2.13
C GLU A 101 4.97 13.57 -2.51
N ASP A 102 5.57 14.26 -1.52
CA ASP A 102 6.67 15.21 -1.75
C ASP A 102 7.88 14.54 -2.40
N LEU A 103 8.23 13.32 -1.95
CA LEU A 103 9.30 12.51 -2.53
C LEU A 103 8.96 12.08 -3.97
N GLN A 104 7.72 11.68 -4.23
CA GLN A 104 7.26 11.33 -5.57
C GLN A 104 7.42 12.52 -6.52
N ALA A 105 6.95 13.70 -6.10
CA ALA A 105 7.03 14.92 -6.91
C ALA A 105 8.46 15.40 -7.14
N SER A 106 9.32 15.35 -6.12
CA SER A 106 10.69 15.87 -6.19
C SER A 106 11.69 14.93 -6.86
N LEU A 107 11.49 13.60 -6.72
CA LEU A 107 12.43 12.59 -7.23
C LEU A 107 11.87 11.82 -8.45
N GLY A 108 10.62 12.05 -8.86
CA GLY A 108 9.99 11.35 -9.99
C GLY A 108 9.71 9.87 -9.72
N LEU A 109 9.46 9.49 -8.47
CA LEU A 109 9.29 8.09 -8.07
C LEU A 109 7.97 7.51 -8.52
N THR A 110 7.99 6.22 -8.87
CA THR A 110 6.78 5.42 -9.04
C THR A 110 6.58 4.53 -7.82
N TYR A 111 5.35 4.51 -7.28
CA TYR A 111 5.02 3.68 -6.11
C TYR A 111 4.07 2.52 -6.47
N LEU A 112 4.34 1.35 -5.89
CA LEU A 112 3.32 0.33 -5.64
C LEU A 112 2.94 0.41 -4.16
N PHE A 113 1.77 1.01 -3.87
CA PHE A 113 1.30 1.23 -2.50
C PHE A 113 0.30 0.12 -2.12
N ILE A 114 0.66 -0.74 -1.17
CA ILE A 114 -0.20 -1.81 -0.65
C ILE A 114 -0.76 -1.34 0.69
N ALA A 115 -2.08 -1.29 0.82
CA ALA A 115 -2.75 -0.88 2.04
C ALA A 115 -4.15 -1.48 2.17
N HIS A 116 -4.67 -1.45 3.40
CA HIS A 116 -6.05 -1.82 3.70
C HIS A 116 -6.95 -0.60 4.00
N ASP A 117 -6.39 0.60 4.14
CA ASP A 117 -7.14 1.85 4.29
C ASP A 117 -7.47 2.44 2.92
N LEU A 118 -8.73 2.29 2.52
CA LEU A 118 -9.23 2.75 1.22
C LEU A 118 -9.25 4.27 1.09
N SER A 119 -9.38 5.01 2.20
CA SER A 119 -9.36 6.48 2.18
C SER A 119 -7.98 6.99 1.80
N MET A 120 -6.94 6.37 2.37
CA MET A 120 -5.55 6.69 2.05
C MET A 120 -5.17 6.25 0.62
N VAL A 121 -5.65 5.07 0.19
CA VAL A 121 -5.44 4.61 -1.19
C VAL A 121 -6.04 5.58 -2.19
N ARG A 122 -7.27 6.09 -1.95
CA ARG A 122 -7.89 7.11 -2.81
C ARG A 122 -7.05 8.38 -2.91
N HIS A 123 -6.42 8.79 -1.81
CA HIS A 123 -5.64 10.03 -1.75
C HIS A 123 -4.33 9.94 -2.55
N ILE A 124 -3.56 8.85 -2.37
CA ILE A 124 -2.19 8.76 -2.91
C ILE A 124 -2.11 8.11 -4.30
N SER A 125 -3.13 7.35 -4.73
CA SER A 125 -3.03 6.48 -5.91
C SER A 125 -3.75 7.03 -7.11
N GLN A 126 -3.14 6.96 -8.30
CA GLN A 126 -3.77 7.26 -9.59
C GLN A 126 -4.57 6.08 -10.12
N LYS A 127 -4.09 4.84 -9.87
CA LYS A 127 -4.76 3.59 -10.28
C LYS A 127 -4.84 2.66 -9.08
N VAL A 128 -5.95 1.95 -8.96
CA VAL A 128 -6.22 1.04 -7.84
C VAL A 128 -6.52 -0.36 -8.34
N GLY A 129 -5.83 -1.34 -7.77
CA GLY A 129 -6.12 -2.75 -7.97
C GLY A 129 -6.68 -3.39 -6.70
N VAL A 130 -7.83 -4.03 -6.80
CA VAL A 130 -8.45 -4.76 -5.69
C VAL A 130 -8.14 -6.24 -5.82
N MET A 131 -7.59 -6.82 -4.75
CA MET A 131 -7.22 -8.23 -4.70
C MET A 131 -8.10 -9.01 -3.73
N TYR A 132 -8.46 -10.23 -4.09
CA TYR A 132 -9.14 -11.18 -3.22
C TYR A 132 -8.49 -12.57 -3.33
N LEU A 133 -8.06 -13.16 -2.21
CA LEU A 133 -7.37 -14.45 -2.14
C LEU A 133 -6.24 -14.59 -3.21
N GLY A 134 -5.37 -13.56 -3.29
CA GLY A 134 -4.23 -13.57 -4.21
C GLY A 134 -4.58 -13.42 -5.70
N SER A 135 -5.81 -12.99 -6.03
CA SER A 135 -6.21 -12.69 -7.41
C SER A 135 -6.69 -11.27 -7.54
N LEU A 136 -6.27 -10.59 -8.59
CA LEU A 136 -6.78 -9.28 -8.95
C LEU A 136 -8.22 -9.47 -9.46
N VAL A 137 -9.18 -8.79 -8.83
CA VAL A 137 -10.60 -8.90 -9.14
C VAL A 137 -11.15 -7.66 -9.84
N GLU A 138 -10.56 -6.50 -9.59
CA GLU A 138 -10.91 -5.24 -10.24
C GLU A 138 -9.69 -4.31 -10.29
N PHE A 139 -9.56 -3.50 -11.34
CA PHE A 139 -8.49 -2.52 -11.53
C PHE A 139 -8.99 -1.39 -12.41
N ALA A 140 -8.83 -0.16 -11.96
CA ALA A 140 -9.16 1.02 -12.75
C ALA A 140 -8.39 2.26 -12.26
N GLU A 141 -8.58 3.38 -12.94
CA GLU A 141 -8.27 4.71 -12.41
C GLU A 141 -9.02 4.93 -11.09
N THR A 142 -8.42 5.66 -10.15
CA THR A 142 -8.95 5.80 -8.80
C THR A 142 -10.38 6.34 -8.80
N GLU A 143 -10.64 7.47 -9.44
CA GLU A 143 -11.99 8.05 -9.44
C GLU A 143 -13.01 7.15 -10.15
N GLU A 144 -12.65 6.51 -11.27
CA GLU A 144 -13.50 5.54 -11.96
C GLU A 144 -13.87 4.36 -11.05
N LEU A 145 -12.90 3.81 -10.30
CA LEU A 145 -13.15 2.70 -9.39
C LEU A 145 -14.12 3.07 -8.26
N TYR A 146 -13.97 4.28 -7.69
CA TYR A 146 -14.81 4.73 -6.57
C TYR A 146 -16.23 5.13 -7.02
N GLU A 147 -16.38 5.67 -8.23
CA GLU A 147 -17.69 6.07 -8.78
C GLU A 147 -18.44 4.91 -9.44
N GLN A 148 -17.73 4.02 -10.13
CA GLN A 148 -18.30 2.94 -10.95
C GLN A 148 -17.80 1.57 -10.57
N THR A 149 -17.77 1.27 -9.27
CA THR A 149 -17.36 -0.07 -8.77
C THR A 149 -18.19 -1.18 -9.39
N LEU A 150 -17.57 -2.18 -9.99
CA LEU A 150 -18.24 -3.26 -10.74
C LEU A 150 -18.27 -4.58 -9.95
N HIS A 151 -17.12 -5.01 -9.38
CA HIS A 151 -17.05 -6.29 -8.70
C HIS A 151 -17.77 -6.27 -7.34
N PRO A 152 -18.61 -7.27 -7.00
CA PRO A 152 -19.37 -7.29 -5.74
C PRO A 152 -18.50 -7.20 -4.48
N TYR A 153 -17.30 -7.75 -4.48
CA TYR A 153 -16.36 -7.61 -3.37
C TYR A 153 -15.89 -6.16 -3.21
N THR A 154 -15.52 -5.51 -4.30
CA THR A 154 -15.11 -4.08 -4.28
C THR A 154 -16.25 -3.19 -3.81
N LYS A 155 -17.51 -3.47 -4.26
CA LYS A 155 -18.71 -2.78 -3.76
C LYS A 155 -18.86 -2.89 -2.25
N ALA A 156 -18.66 -4.09 -1.71
CA ALA A 156 -18.70 -4.31 -0.27
C ALA A 156 -17.60 -3.52 0.46
N LEU A 157 -16.35 -3.52 -0.05
CA LEU A 157 -15.25 -2.73 0.51
C LEU A 157 -15.57 -1.24 0.49
N MET A 158 -16.01 -0.69 -0.66
CA MET A 158 -16.35 0.74 -0.81
C MET A 158 -17.53 1.15 0.08
N SER A 159 -18.47 0.22 0.33
CA SER A 159 -19.60 0.49 1.24
C SER A 159 -19.17 0.67 2.70
N ALA A 160 -18.03 0.12 3.09
CA ALA A 160 -17.48 0.21 4.44
C ALA A 160 -16.61 1.46 4.66
N VAL A 161 -16.26 2.19 3.60
CA VAL A 161 -15.52 3.46 3.71
C VAL A 161 -16.39 4.51 4.41
N PRO A 162 -15.91 5.13 5.51
CA PRO A 162 -16.64 6.18 6.19
C PRO A 162 -16.82 7.40 5.28
N GLU A 163 -18.04 7.94 5.24
CA GLU A 163 -18.32 9.21 4.57
C GLU A 163 -18.09 10.37 5.52
N LEU A 164 -17.44 11.42 5.02
CA LEU A 164 -17.18 12.63 5.80
C LEU A 164 -18.46 13.45 6.03
N ASP A 165 -19.45 13.34 5.14
CA ASP A 165 -20.75 14.01 5.30
C ASP A 165 -21.63 13.22 6.28
N PRO A 166 -22.00 13.79 7.45
CA PRO A 166 -22.85 13.14 8.42
C PRO A 166 -24.26 12.79 7.90
N ALA A 167 -24.75 13.51 6.89
CA ALA A 167 -26.06 13.25 6.29
C ALA A 167 -26.04 11.99 5.43
N ILE A 168 -24.97 11.81 4.65
CA ILE A 168 -24.76 10.62 3.80
C ILE A 168 -24.39 9.42 4.67
N SER A 169 -23.52 9.61 5.67
CA SER A 169 -23.06 8.56 6.59
C SER A 169 -24.23 7.86 7.31
N LYS A 170 -25.28 8.60 7.69
CA LYS A 170 -26.47 8.03 8.36
C LYS A 170 -27.34 7.17 7.43
N THR A 171 -27.30 7.40 6.14
CA THR A 171 -28.12 6.68 5.14
C THR A 171 -27.39 5.50 4.50
N LYS A 172 -26.04 5.53 4.46
CA LYS A 172 -25.19 4.48 3.90
C LYS A 172 -25.16 3.28 4.83
N LYS A 173 -25.73 2.16 4.39
CA LYS A 173 -25.64 0.90 5.11
C LYS A 173 -24.50 0.07 4.51
N PRO A 174 -23.50 -0.36 5.31
CA PRO A 174 -22.45 -1.22 4.79
C PRO A 174 -23.01 -2.56 4.30
N VAL A 175 -22.50 -3.05 3.18
CA VAL A 175 -22.87 -4.35 2.63
C VAL A 175 -22.20 -5.42 3.48
N MET A 176 -22.99 -6.13 4.27
CA MET A 176 -22.50 -7.23 5.11
C MET A 176 -22.24 -8.47 4.25
N LEU A 177 -20.99 -8.87 4.12
CA LEU A 177 -20.63 -10.11 3.47
C LEU A 177 -20.90 -11.28 4.42
N GLN A 178 -21.62 -12.30 3.93
CA GLN A 178 -21.92 -13.50 4.68
C GLN A 178 -20.83 -14.57 4.48
N GLY A 179 -20.66 -15.43 5.48
CA GLY A 179 -19.72 -16.54 5.45
C GLY A 179 -18.27 -16.15 5.73
N ASP A 180 -17.46 -17.16 6.02
CA ASP A 180 -16.03 -17.01 6.32
C ASP A 180 -15.20 -16.82 5.06
N VAL A 181 -14.02 -16.24 5.24
CA VAL A 181 -13.03 -16.13 4.14
C VAL A 181 -12.48 -17.55 3.87
N PRO A 182 -12.59 -18.07 2.63
CA PRO A 182 -12.02 -19.38 2.31
C PRO A 182 -10.51 -19.42 2.56
N SER A 183 -10.00 -20.64 2.80
CA SER A 183 -8.56 -20.83 2.96
C SER A 183 -7.81 -20.41 1.69
N PRO A 184 -6.71 -19.67 1.80
CA PRO A 184 -5.88 -19.34 0.64
C PRO A 184 -5.15 -20.56 0.07
N ILE A 185 -5.07 -21.68 0.83
CA ILE A 185 -4.45 -22.94 0.38
C ILE A 185 -5.41 -23.72 -0.51
N ASP A 186 -6.70 -23.86 -0.10
CA ASP A 186 -7.74 -24.56 -0.84
C ASP A 186 -8.69 -23.56 -1.50
N THR A 187 -8.20 -22.90 -2.55
CA THR A 187 -9.01 -21.91 -3.27
C THR A 187 -10.06 -22.58 -4.14
N PRO A 188 -11.30 -22.04 -4.23
CA PRO A 188 -12.34 -22.54 -5.10
C PRO A 188 -11.89 -22.66 -6.56
N VAL A 189 -12.41 -23.66 -7.28
CA VAL A 189 -12.11 -23.90 -8.71
C VAL A 189 -12.62 -22.73 -9.56
N GLY A 190 -13.82 -22.22 -9.27
CA GLY A 190 -14.44 -21.09 -9.95
C GLY A 190 -14.00 -19.73 -9.43
N CYS A 191 -14.93 -18.79 -9.37
CA CYS A 191 -14.71 -17.47 -8.79
C CYS A 191 -14.38 -17.59 -7.30
N LYS A 192 -13.23 -17.07 -6.89
CA LYS A 192 -12.78 -17.15 -5.49
C LYS A 192 -13.74 -16.47 -4.50
N PHE A 193 -14.50 -15.50 -4.96
CA PHE A 193 -15.49 -14.78 -4.15
C PHE A 193 -16.89 -15.43 -4.16
N ALA A 194 -17.12 -16.49 -4.95
CA ALA A 194 -18.45 -17.07 -5.15
C ALA A 194 -19.17 -17.46 -3.85
N SER A 195 -18.47 -18.04 -2.88
CA SER A 195 -19.06 -18.45 -1.58
C SER A 195 -19.60 -17.30 -0.72
N ARG A 196 -19.14 -16.07 -0.97
CA ARG A 196 -19.52 -14.84 -0.23
C ARG A 196 -20.27 -13.82 -1.09
N CYS A 197 -20.40 -14.12 -2.39
CA CYS A 197 -21.05 -13.22 -3.34
C CYS A 197 -22.57 -13.37 -3.26
N PRO A 198 -23.34 -12.30 -2.95
CA PRO A 198 -24.80 -12.38 -2.90
C PRO A 198 -25.45 -12.61 -4.28
N TYR A 199 -24.67 -12.45 -5.35
CA TYR A 199 -25.11 -12.61 -6.74
C TYR A 199 -24.50 -13.85 -7.41
N ALA A 200 -23.93 -14.77 -6.63
CA ALA A 200 -23.27 -15.94 -7.19
C ALA A 200 -24.25 -16.82 -7.99
N THR A 201 -23.84 -17.21 -9.18
CA THR A 201 -24.54 -18.17 -10.05
C THR A 201 -23.83 -19.51 -10.06
N LYS A 202 -24.45 -20.54 -10.65
CA LYS A 202 -23.81 -21.86 -10.84
C LYS A 202 -22.47 -21.72 -11.57
N ARG A 203 -22.41 -20.90 -12.60
CA ARG A 203 -21.19 -20.64 -13.38
C ARG A 203 -20.06 -20.07 -12.50
N CYS A 204 -20.39 -19.22 -11.51
CA CYS A 204 -19.39 -18.67 -10.57
C CYS A 204 -18.71 -19.75 -9.73
N HIS A 205 -19.36 -20.88 -9.46
CA HIS A 205 -18.77 -22.00 -8.72
C HIS A 205 -17.94 -22.94 -9.61
N GLU A 206 -18.23 -23.00 -10.90
CA GLU A 206 -17.63 -23.94 -11.85
C GLU A 206 -16.47 -23.31 -12.66
N GLU A 207 -16.56 -22.02 -12.99
CA GLU A 207 -15.62 -21.33 -13.88
C GLU A 207 -15.00 -20.10 -13.22
N ARG A 208 -13.71 -19.87 -13.47
CA ARG A 208 -13.03 -18.61 -13.10
C ARG A 208 -13.40 -17.50 -14.08
N PRO A 209 -13.86 -16.33 -13.62
CA PRO A 209 -14.07 -15.19 -14.50
C PRO A 209 -12.74 -14.69 -15.05
N ILE A 210 -12.76 -14.32 -16.34
CA ILE A 210 -11.59 -13.76 -17.01
C ILE A 210 -11.45 -12.29 -16.61
N PHE A 211 -10.24 -11.88 -16.25
CA PHE A 211 -9.91 -10.48 -16.00
C PHE A 211 -9.82 -9.73 -17.33
N ARG A 212 -10.75 -8.83 -17.62
CA ARG A 212 -10.89 -8.17 -18.91
C ARG A 212 -11.21 -6.69 -18.79
N ASN A 213 -10.85 -5.92 -19.80
CA ASN A 213 -11.23 -4.53 -19.95
C ASN A 213 -12.71 -4.42 -20.36
N VAL A 214 -13.47 -3.63 -19.61
CA VAL A 214 -14.90 -3.36 -19.85
C VAL A 214 -15.16 -1.95 -20.35
N GLY A 215 -14.12 -1.21 -20.69
CA GLY A 215 -14.12 0.20 -21.13
C GLY A 215 -13.29 1.07 -20.19
N ASN A 216 -12.86 2.23 -20.63
CA ASN A 216 -12.15 3.26 -19.83
C ASN A 216 -10.95 2.73 -19.04
N GLU A 217 -10.18 1.79 -19.57
CA GLU A 217 -9.12 1.10 -18.81
C GLU A 217 -9.59 0.46 -17.48
N HIS A 218 -10.90 0.18 -17.35
CA HIS A 218 -11.48 -0.50 -16.23
C HIS A 218 -11.50 -2.00 -16.49
N TYR A 219 -10.82 -2.75 -15.65
CA TYR A 219 -10.68 -4.20 -15.76
C TYR A 219 -11.39 -4.88 -14.60
N VAL A 220 -12.12 -5.94 -14.87
CA VAL A 220 -12.85 -6.70 -13.86
C VAL A 220 -12.87 -8.20 -14.18
N ALA A 221 -12.79 -9.03 -13.14
CA ALA A 221 -12.96 -10.47 -13.19
C ALA A 221 -14.30 -10.89 -12.57
N CYS A 222 -15.40 -10.69 -13.30
CA CYS A 222 -16.76 -10.99 -12.81
C CYS A 222 -17.69 -11.44 -13.92
N HIS A 223 -18.40 -12.55 -13.72
CA HIS A 223 -19.40 -13.07 -14.70
C HIS A 223 -20.66 -12.19 -14.81
N LEU A 224 -20.90 -11.29 -13.85
CA LEU A 224 -22.05 -10.38 -13.88
C LEU A 224 -21.85 -9.18 -14.82
N VAL A 225 -20.61 -8.96 -15.28
CA VAL A 225 -20.20 -7.80 -16.07
C VAL A 225 -19.85 -8.23 -17.51
N GLU A 226 -20.22 -9.46 -17.91
CA GLU A 226 -20.02 -9.99 -19.26
C GLU A 226 -20.97 -9.36 -20.28
#